data_c7b90de8ecdda9fcbb663da87f403baa
#
_entry.id   c7b90de8ecdda9fcbb663da87f403baa
#
_cell.length_a   1.000
_cell.length_b   1.000
_cell.length_c   1.000
_cell.angle_alpha   90.00
_cell.angle_beta   90.00
_cell.angle_gamma   90.00
#
_symmetry.space_group_name_H-M   'P 1'
#
loop_
_entity.id
_entity.type
_entity.pdbx_description
1 polymer ?
#
loop_
_entity_poly.entity_id
_entity_poly.type
_entity_poly.pdbx_seq_one_letter_code
_entity_poly.pdbx_strand_id
1 'polypeptide(L)'
;MSKLGLVVAIAAPLGLVGCSRPGGTPAAAAPGISAATGTGVVAEVNGGPILVSELDQRAALRLLRLRQEEYEVRRQVLDEMIAERLVAAEAAKRGLSAEELLRREVDGKIAPPLQAQVAAIYEQNKARFGAAPRNEALARIGEVLAERATAERRAGFEKELRGKARVAVRLPPPRAAIVIPAGAPSTGPASAPVTIVEFTDYQCPYCHRAQAVIDEVLQRYSGKVRLVHLDFPLDGHPEAVPAARAARCAGEQGKFWEYHRSLMARPGTLDATDLKRRAAALDLRQGDFAACLSSNRYDSAIQAELRQGSEAGVTGTPAYFVNGRMLSGARPVESFAEVIDAELPR
;
A
#
# COMPACT_ATOMS: atom_id res chain seq x y z
N MET A 1 -14.27 -44.16 -2.74
CA MET A 1 -15.35 -44.61 -1.83
C MET A 1 -15.16 -43.87 -0.53
N SER A 2 -15.94 -42.90 -0.24
CA SER A 2 -16.43 -42.56 1.11
C SER A 2 -17.46 -41.43 0.97
N LYS A 3 -18.68 -41.78 1.27
CA LYS A 3 -19.86 -40.89 1.27
C LYS A 3 -19.86 -40.10 2.58
N LEU A 4 -19.96 -38.79 2.51
CA LEU A 4 -20.32 -37.98 3.68
C LEU A 4 -21.79 -37.53 3.50
N GLY A 5 -22.64 -38.03 4.36
CA GLY A 5 -24.06 -37.76 4.37
C GLY A 5 -24.37 -36.43 5.02
N LEU A 6 -25.28 -35.70 4.39
CA LEU A 6 -25.93 -34.48 4.87
C LEU A 6 -27.03 -34.87 5.85
N VAL A 7 -26.92 -34.47 7.11
CA VAL A 7 -28.02 -34.63 8.11
C VAL A 7 -28.80 -33.31 8.14
N VAL A 8 -30.04 -33.35 7.65
CA VAL A 8 -31.04 -32.30 7.81
C VAL A 8 -31.81 -32.57 9.11
N ALA A 9 -31.70 -31.66 10.07
CA ALA A 9 -32.55 -31.68 11.26
C ALA A 9 -33.70 -30.70 11.07
N ILE A 10 -34.91 -31.26 11.00
CA ILE A 10 -36.20 -30.56 11.05
C ILE A 10 -36.57 -30.38 12.52
N ALA A 11 -36.86 -29.19 12.98
CA ALA A 11 -37.57 -28.94 14.22
C ALA A 11 -38.69 -27.92 13.97
N ALA A 12 -39.89 -28.34 14.30
CA ALA A 12 -41.17 -27.62 14.19
C ALA A 12 -41.46 -26.77 15.46
N PRO A 13 -42.50 -25.91 15.43
CA PRO A 13 -42.60 -24.71 16.25
C PRO A 13 -43.46 -24.91 17.52
N LEU A 14 -43.31 -24.02 18.48
CA LEU A 14 -44.43 -23.61 19.38
C LEU A 14 -44.00 -22.52 20.36
N GLY A 15 -44.84 -21.50 20.53
CA GLY A 15 -44.93 -20.76 21.77
C GLY A 15 -44.83 -19.22 21.64
N LEU A 16 -45.93 -18.57 21.25
CA LEU A 16 -46.19 -17.15 21.52
C LEU A 16 -46.33 -16.94 23.04
N VAL A 17 -45.42 -16.21 23.63
CA VAL A 17 -45.65 -15.51 24.90
C VAL A 17 -45.07 -14.11 24.76
N GLY A 18 -45.95 -13.13 24.79
CA GLY A 18 -45.58 -11.72 24.84
C GLY A 18 -44.99 -11.38 26.22
N CYS A 19 -43.88 -10.66 26.24
CA CYS A 19 -43.41 -9.92 27.42
C CYS A 19 -42.56 -8.72 26.99
N SER A 20 -43.02 -7.61 27.45
CA SER A 20 -42.42 -6.30 27.76
C SER A 20 -40.96 -6.09 27.40
N ARG A 21 -40.65 -5.03 26.66
CA ARG A 21 -39.33 -4.40 26.48
C ARG A 21 -38.75 -3.99 27.83
N PRO A 22 -37.55 -4.41 28.17
CA PRO A 22 -36.65 -3.62 28.98
C PRO A 22 -35.63 -2.88 28.08
N GLY A 23 -35.37 -1.64 28.43
CA GLY A 23 -34.42 -0.77 27.75
C GLY A 23 -33.05 -1.42 27.54
N GLY A 24 -32.62 -1.50 26.30
CA GLY A 24 -31.29 -1.96 25.96
C GLY A 24 -30.24 -0.95 26.40
N THR A 25 -29.49 -1.30 27.41
CA THR A 25 -28.17 -0.72 27.71
C THR A 25 -27.29 -0.91 26.47
N PRO A 26 -26.55 0.11 26.01
CA PRO A 26 -25.61 -0.08 24.93
C PRO A 26 -24.60 -1.14 25.34
N ALA A 27 -24.37 -2.13 24.49
CA ALA A 27 -23.37 -3.15 24.68
C ALA A 27 -22.01 -2.45 24.96
N ALA A 28 -21.45 -2.76 26.12
CA ALA A 28 -20.13 -2.31 26.48
C ALA A 28 -19.16 -2.72 25.37
N ALA A 29 -18.47 -1.75 24.79
CA ALA A 29 -17.39 -2.00 23.87
C ALA A 29 -16.41 -2.98 24.55
N ALA A 30 -16.05 -4.05 23.85
CA ALA A 30 -15.02 -4.95 24.33
C ALA A 30 -13.80 -4.14 24.76
N PRO A 31 -13.15 -4.45 25.89
CA PRO A 31 -11.99 -3.70 26.33
C PRO A 31 -10.94 -3.81 25.23
N GLY A 32 -10.73 -2.71 24.53
CA GLY A 32 -9.59 -2.56 23.63
C GLY A 32 -8.35 -2.85 24.46
N ILE A 33 -7.48 -3.73 23.98
CA ILE A 33 -6.15 -3.92 24.57
C ILE A 33 -5.50 -2.54 24.51
N SER A 34 -5.55 -1.82 25.64
CA SER A 34 -4.86 -0.54 25.80
C SER A 34 -3.39 -0.85 25.60
N ALA A 35 -2.79 -0.31 24.51
CA ALA A 35 -1.36 -0.36 24.33
C ALA A 35 -0.75 0.25 25.61
N ALA A 36 -0.06 -0.57 26.40
CA ALA A 36 0.71 -0.10 27.53
C ALA A 36 1.85 0.76 26.95
N THR A 37 1.59 2.05 26.79
CA THR A 37 2.62 3.02 26.45
C THR A 37 3.43 3.24 27.71
N GLY A 38 4.60 2.61 27.81
CA GLY A 38 5.41 2.84 28.99
C GLY A 38 6.66 1.97 29.12
N THR A 39 7.48 2.36 30.03
CA THR A 39 8.74 1.75 30.46
C THR A 39 8.51 0.48 31.33
N GLY A 40 7.34 -0.16 31.22
CA GLY A 40 6.98 -1.34 32.02
C GLY A 40 7.72 -2.60 31.59
N VAL A 41 7.99 -3.48 32.55
CA VAL A 41 8.49 -4.84 32.34
C VAL A 41 7.31 -5.72 31.93
N VAL A 42 7.38 -6.42 30.80
CA VAL A 42 6.36 -7.36 30.31
C VAL A 42 6.69 -8.81 30.62
N ALA A 43 7.94 -9.11 30.87
CA ALA A 43 8.40 -10.44 31.31
C ALA A 43 9.77 -10.34 31.95
N GLU A 44 10.14 -11.37 32.73
CA GLU A 44 11.48 -11.53 33.27
C GLU A 44 12.00 -12.93 32.95
N VAL A 45 13.24 -13.01 32.49
CA VAL A 45 13.92 -14.28 32.21
C VAL A 45 15.24 -14.31 32.94
N ASN A 46 15.36 -15.22 33.90
CA ASN A 46 16.54 -15.35 34.77
C ASN A 46 16.95 -14.02 35.44
N GLY A 47 15.97 -13.22 35.89
CA GLY A 47 16.18 -11.90 36.49
C GLY A 47 16.46 -10.76 35.49
N GLY A 48 16.54 -11.02 34.19
CA GLY A 48 16.65 -10.00 33.13
C GLY A 48 15.27 -9.55 32.65
N PRO A 49 14.93 -8.27 32.75
CA PRO A 49 13.62 -7.78 32.29
C PRO A 49 13.51 -7.69 30.77
N ILE A 50 12.34 -8.06 30.24
CA ILE A 50 11.91 -7.73 28.88
C ILE A 50 10.98 -6.52 29.00
N LEU A 51 11.32 -5.43 28.34
CA LEU A 51 10.56 -4.20 28.39
C LEU A 51 9.44 -4.15 27.34
N VAL A 52 8.36 -3.42 27.64
CA VAL A 52 7.29 -3.11 26.67
C VAL A 52 7.90 -2.55 25.36
N SER A 53 8.85 -1.63 25.49
CA SER A 53 9.51 -1.00 24.31
C SER A 53 10.25 -2.02 23.43
N GLU A 54 10.90 -3.02 24.02
CA GLU A 54 11.56 -4.10 23.28
C GLU A 54 10.54 -5.00 22.57
N LEU A 55 9.47 -5.36 23.29
CA LEU A 55 8.37 -6.14 22.71
C LEU A 55 7.70 -5.39 21.56
N ASP A 56 7.35 -4.11 21.78
CA ASP A 56 6.70 -3.28 20.77
C ASP A 56 7.59 -3.11 19.52
N GLN A 57 8.89 -2.90 19.70
CA GLN A 57 9.84 -2.82 18.59
C GLN A 57 9.87 -4.12 17.78
N ARG A 58 9.95 -5.28 18.45
CA ARG A 58 9.94 -6.59 17.75
C ARG A 58 8.58 -6.93 17.13
N ALA A 59 7.49 -6.46 17.72
CA ALA A 59 6.13 -6.68 17.22
C ALA A 59 5.70 -5.65 16.14
N ALA A 60 6.39 -4.51 16.04
CA ALA A 60 5.98 -3.34 15.26
C ALA A 60 5.56 -3.69 13.82
N LEU A 61 6.39 -4.47 13.11
CA LEU A 61 6.10 -4.90 11.74
C LEU A 61 4.82 -5.73 11.64
N ARG A 62 4.63 -6.69 12.56
CA ARG A 62 3.43 -7.54 12.56
C ARG A 62 2.19 -6.73 12.89
N LEU A 63 2.28 -5.83 13.87
CA LEU A 63 1.18 -4.96 14.27
C LEU A 63 0.83 -3.95 13.18
N LEU A 64 1.82 -3.38 12.49
CA LEU A 64 1.57 -2.46 11.38
C LEU A 64 0.84 -3.18 10.23
N ARG A 65 1.27 -4.39 9.88
CA ARG A 65 0.61 -5.20 8.85
C ARG A 65 -0.85 -5.50 9.22
N LEU A 66 -1.10 -5.94 10.46
CA LEU A 66 -2.46 -6.19 10.94
C LEU A 66 -3.34 -4.93 10.94
N ARG A 67 -2.78 -3.78 11.29
CA ARG A 67 -3.50 -2.49 11.23
C ARG A 67 -3.80 -2.10 9.78
N GLN A 68 -2.90 -2.40 8.85
CA GLN A 68 -3.13 -2.14 7.43
C GLN A 68 -4.24 -3.05 6.88
N GLU A 69 -4.20 -4.33 7.18
CA GLU A 69 -5.24 -5.30 6.80
C GLU A 69 -6.61 -4.90 7.40
N GLU A 70 -6.65 -4.55 8.69
CA GLU A 70 -7.85 -4.04 9.36
C GLU A 70 -8.40 -2.78 8.67
N TYR A 71 -7.52 -1.84 8.35
CA TYR A 71 -7.90 -0.61 7.65
C TYR A 71 -8.49 -0.91 6.27
N GLU A 72 -7.89 -1.81 5.49
CA GLU A 72 -8.38 -2.18 4.16
C GLU A 72 -9.76 -2.81 4.22
N VAL A 73 -9.98 -3.73 5.17
CA VAL A 73 -11.31 -4.31 5.40
C VAL A 73 -12.32 -3.24 5.78
N ARG A 74 -11.98 -2.37 6.73
CA ARG A 74 -12.87 -1.26 7.15
C ARG A 74 -13.14 -0.29 6.02
N ARG A 75 -12.15 -0.02 5.18
CA ARG A 75 -12.28 0.88 4.04
C ARG A 75 -13.19 0.29 2.97
N GLN A 76 -13.03 -0.98 2.67
CA GLN A 76 -13.90 -1.69 1.73
C GLN A 76 -15.35 -1.68 2.20
N VAL A 77 -15.62 -2.09 3.44
CA VAL A 77 -16.97 -2.07 4.02
C VAL A 77 -17.56 -0.66 4.03
N LEU A 78 -16.75 0.37 4.33
CA LEU A 78 -17.20 1.75 4.29
C LEU A 78 -17.59 2.20 2.87
N ASP A 79 -16.81 1.82 1.86
CA ASP A 79 -17.12 2.15 0.46
C ASP A 79 -18.40 1.44 -0.01
N GLU A 80 -18.64 0.18 0.40
CA GLU A 80 -19.89 -0.56 0.19
C GLU A 80 -21.08 0.16 0.84
N MET A 81 -20.96 0.56 2.12
CA MET A 81 -22.00 1.31 2.84
C MET A 81 -22.29 2.68 2.19
N ILE A 82 -21.27 3.35 1.67
CA ILE A 82 -21.45 4.62 0.94
C ILE A 82 -22.22 4.37 -0.36
N ALA A 83 -21.86 3.35 -1.13
CA ALA A 83 -22.54 2.98 -2.37
C ALA A 83 -24.01 2.63 -2.10
N GLU A 84 -24.30 1.81 -1.09
CA GLU A 84 -25.67 1.47 -0.68
C GLU A 84 -26.50 2.71 -0.35
N ARG A 85 -25.95 3.65 0.43
CA ARG A 85 -26.64 4.90 0.80
C ARG A 85 -26.89 5.79 -0.41
N LEU A 86 -25.94 5.87 -1.35
CA LEU A 86 -26.09 6.66 -2.57
C LEU A 86 -27.16 6.05 -3.49
N VAL A 87 -27.19 4.73 -3.65
CA VAL A 87 -28.21 4.01 -4.42
C VAL A 87 -29.59 4.22 -3.79
N ALA A 88 -29.71 4.06 -2.46
CA ALA A 88 -30.98 4.26 -1.75
C ALA A 88 -31.47 5.72 -1.88
N ALA A 89 -30.59 6.70 -1.76
CA ALA A 89 -30.95 8.10 -1.92
C ALA A 89 -31.42 8.44 -3.34
N GLU A 90 -30.77 7.88 -4.36
CA GLU A 90 -31.16 8.07 -5.76
C GLU A 90 -32.47 7.36 -6.08
N ALA A 91 -32.67 6.15 -5.53
CA ALA A 91 -33.93 5.40 -5.67
C ALA A 91 -35.11 6.19 -5.07
N ALA A 92 -34.95 6.72 -3.86
CA ALA A 92 -35.96 7.57 -3.22
C ALA A 92 -36.31 8.80 -4.06
N LYS A 93 -35.33 9.47 -4.65
CA LYS A 93 -35.57 10.62 -5.56
C LYS A 93 -36.41 10.24 -6.79
N ARG A 94 -36.30 9.01 -7.25
CA ARG A 94 -37.02 8.51 -8.44
C ARG A 94 -38.31 7.76 -8.08
N GLY A 95 -38.67 7.66 -6.80
CA GLY A 95 -39.86 6.93 -6.35
C GLY A 95 -39.75 5.42 -6.58
N LEU A 96 -38.52 4.87 -6.51
CA LEU A 96 -38.19 3.47 -6.75
C LEU A 96 -37.65 2.82 -5.48
N SER A 97 -37.68 1.49 -5.43
CA SER A 97 -36.82 0.74 -4.50
C SER A 97 -35.38 0.71 -5.01
N ALA A 98 -34.40 0.48 -4.11
CA ALA A 98 -33.00 0.33 -4.47
C ALA A 98 -32.79 -0.81 -5.48
N GLU A 99 -33.50 -1.94 -5.27
CA GLU A 99 -33.45 -3.09 -6.15
C GLU A 99 -33.99 -2.76 -7.56
N GLU A 100 -35.11 -2.05 -7.64
CA GLU A 100 -35.68 -1.66 -8.92
C GLU A 100 -34.79 -0.66 -9.67
N LEU A 101 -34.15 0.27 -8.95
CA LEU A 101 -33.17 1.18 -9.53
C LEU A 101 -31.98 0.41 -10.11
N LEU A 102 -31.39 -0.52 -9.35
CA LEU A 102 -30.26 -1.32 -9.83
C LEU A 102 -30.65 -2.17 -11.04
N ARG A 103 -31.82 -2.81 -11.01
CA ARG A 103 -32.32 -3.57 -12.16
C ARG A 103 -32.41 -2.72 -13.42
N ARG A 104 -32.88 -1.45 -13.33
CA ARG A 104 -32.99 -0.55 -14.48
C ARG A 104 -31.66 0.01 -14.94
N GLU A 105 -30.77 0.39 -14.01
CA GLU A 105 -29.54 1.11 -14.32
C GLU A 105 -28.32 0.20 -14.52
N VAL A 106 -28.41 -1.02 -14.03
CA VAL A 106 -27.37 -2.04 -14.14
C VAL A 106 -27.84 -3.16 -15.05
N ASP A 107 -28.74 -4.01 -14.58
CA ASP A 107 -29.10 -5.25 -15.29
C ASP A 107 -29.73 -4.98 -16.67
N GLY A 108 -30.63 -4.00 -16.75
CA GLY A 108 -31.29 -3.61 -18.00
C GLY A 108 -30.39 -2.92 -19.04
N LYS A 109 -29.14 -2.61 -18.69
CA LYS A 109 -28.16 -1.96 -19.57
C LYS A 109 -27.02 -2.88 -19.99
N ILE A 110 -27.08 -4.16 -19.61
CA ILE A 110 -26.05 -5.14 -19.95
C ILE A 110 -26.51 -5.93 -21.16
N ALA A 111 -25.68 -5.93 -22.19
CA ALA A 111 -25.88 -6.83 -23.32
C ALA A 111 -25.33 -8.23 -22.97
N PRO A 112 -26.01 -9.30 -23.38
CA PRO A 112 -25.48 -10.65 -23.20
C PRO A 112 -24.13 -10.80 -23.93
N PRO A 113 -23.20 -11.62 -23.40
CA PRO A 113 -21.91 -11.85 -24.02
C PRO A 113 -22.05 -12.35 -25.45
N LEU A 114 -21.23 -11.81 -26.36
CA LEU A 114 -21.24 -12.24 -27.75
C LEU A 114 -20.77 -13.71 -27.85
N GLN A 115 -21.52 -14.55 -28.56
CA GLN A 115 -21.19 -15.96 -28.78
C GLN A 115 -19.78 -16.13 -29.35
N ALA A 116 -19.35 -15.24 -30.26
CA ALA A 116 -18.00 -15.24 -30.84
C ALA A 116 -16.92 -14.99 -29.77
N GLN A 117 -17.18 -14.09 -28.80
CA GLN A 117 -16.26 -13.82 -27.69
C GLN A 117 -16.12 -15.02 -26.77
N VAL A 118 -17.25 -15.65 -26.41
CA VAL A 118 -17.29 -16.87 -25.57
C VAL A 118 -16.49 -17.99 -26.25
N ALA A 119 -16.72 -18.20 -27.55
CA ALA A 119 -16.02 -19.22 -28.31
C ALA A 119 -14.51 -18.95 -28.42
N ALA A 120 -14.10 -17.69 -28.64
CA ALA A 120 -12.68 -17.31 -28.69
C ALA A 120 -11.96 -17.57 -27.37
N ILE A 121 -12.59 -17.22 -26.23
CA ILE A 121 -12.03 -17.50 -24.90
C ILE A 121 -11.90 -19.00 -24.65
N TYR A 122 -12.88 -19.78 -25.05
CA TYR A 122 -12.79 -21.24 -24.96
C TYR A 122 -11.62 -21.80 -25.73
N GLU A 123 -11.45 -21.44 -26.99
CA GLU A 123 -10.35 -21.93 -27.83
C GLU A 123 -8.97 -21.54 -27.29
N GLN A 124 -8.83 -20.31 -26.77
CA GLN A 124 -7.58 -19.85 -26.14
C GLN A 124 -7.25 -20.58 -24.83
N ASN A 125 -8.24 -21.11 -24.13
CA ASN A 125 -8.07 -21.74 -22.82
C ASN A 125 -8.47 -23.22 -22.80
N LYS A 126 -8.63 -23.86 -23.95
CA LYS A 126 -9.16 -25.21 -24.10
C LYS A 126 -8.48 -26.23 -23.16
N ALA A 127 -7.17 -26.15 -23.01
CA ALA A 127 -6.42 -27.03 -22.13
C ALA A 127 -6.82 -26.93 -20.64
N ARG A 128 -7.38 -25.80 -20.21
CA ARG A 128 -7.82 -25.57 -18.82
C ARG A 128 -9.15 -26.26 -18.49
N PHE A 129 -9.94 -26.59 -19.51
CA PHE A 129 -11.24 -27.21 -19.31
C PHE A 129 -11.17 -28.74 -19.28
N GLY A 130 -10.00 -29.32 -19.62
CA GLY A 130 -9.77 -30.77 -19.51
C GLY A 130 -10.82 -31.59 -20.26
N ALA A 131 -11.46 -32.54 -19.57
CA ALA A 131 -12.49 -33.41 -20.10
C ALA A 131 -13.91 -32.85 -20.02
N ALA A 132 -14.10 -31.59 -19.59
CA ALA A 132 -15.42 -30.99 -19.50
C ALA A 132 -16.08 -30.85 -20.90
N PRO A 133 -17.38 -31.17 -21.04
CA PRO A 133 -18.10 -30.99 -22.30
C PRO A 133 -18.03 -29.53 -22.77
N ARG A 134 -17.81 -29.34 -24.09
CA ARG A 134 -17.64 -28.02 -24.70
C ARG A 134 -18.80 -27.06 -24.38
N ASN A 135 -20.02 -27.54 -24.40
CA ASN A 135 -21.21 -26.74 -24.09
C ASN A 135 -21.23 -26.24 -22.64
N GLU A 136 -20.80 -27.04 -21.68
CA GLU A 136 -20.67 -26.63 -20.28
C GLU A 136 -19.58 -25.57 -20.10
N ALA A 137 -18.44 -25.76 -20.75
CA ALA A 137 -17.36 -24.78 -20.74
C ALA A 137 -17.79 -23.42 -21.34
N LEU A 138 -18.51 -23.45 -22.46
CA LEU A 138 -19.05 -22.24 -23.10
C LEU A 138 -20.09 -21.54 -22.21
N ALA A 139 -21.00 -22.30 -21.58
CA ALA A 139 -21.99 -21.75 -20.65
C ALA A 139 -21.30 -21.05 -19.47
N ARG A 140 -20.32 -21.71 -18.84
CA ARG A 140 -19.56 -21.15 -17.73
C ARG A 140 -18.77 -19.90 -18.11
N ILE A 141 -18.17 -19.85 -19.29
CA ILE A 141 -17.51 -18.65 -19.80
C ILE A 141 -18.54 -17.51 -19.97
N GLY A 142 -19.71 -17.83 -20.53
CA GLY A 142 -20.79 -16.86 -20.70
C GLY A 142 -21.27 -16.27 -19.38
N GLU A 143 -21.47 -17.12 -18.35
CA GLU A 143 -21.84 -16.70 -16.99
C GLU A 143 -20.79 -15.76 -16.39
N VAL A 144 -19.51 -16.14 -16.43
CA VAL A 144 -18.42 -15.30 -15.89
C VAL A 144 -18.34 -13.96 -16.61
N LEU A 145 -18.53 -13.93 -17.94
CA LEU A 145 -18.53 -12.66 -18.69
C LEU A 145 -19.74 -11.80 -18.33
N ALA A 146 -20.92 -12.38 -18.14
CA ALA A 146 -22.11 -11.66 -17.74
C ALA A 146 -21.97 -11.10 -16.31
N GLU A 147 -21.49 -11.91 -15.36
CA GLU A 147 -21.20 -11.46 -13.98
C GLU A 147 -20.18 -10.29 -13.98
N ARG A 148 -19.13 -10.41 -14.78
CA ARG A 148 -18.12 -9.34 -14.91
C ARG A 148 -18.73 -8.05 -15.49
N ALA A 149 -19.53 -8.15 -16.54
CA ALA A 149 -20.20 -7.00 -17.14
C ALA A 149 -21.16 -6.33 -16.14
N THR A 150 -21.88 -7.15 -15.33
CA THR A 150 -22.74 -6.66 -14.26
C THR A 150 -21.95 -5.91 -13.21
N ALA A 151 -20.85 -6.48 -12.73
CA ALA A 151 -19.98 -5.85 -11.73
C ALA A 151 -19.38 -4.54 -12.26
N GLU A 152 -18.86 -4.51 -13.50
CA GLU A 152 -18.30 -3.32 -14.13
C GLU A 152 -19.37 -2.22 -14.32
N ARG A 153 -20.57 -2.57 -14.77
CA ARG A 153 -21.68 -1.61 -14.93
C ARG A 153 -22.12 -1.05 -13.58
N ARG A 154 -22.23 -1.91 -12.55
CA ARG A 154 -22.58 -1.52 -11.19
C ARG A 154 -21.55 -0.55 -10.62
N ALA A 155 -20.28 -0.89 -10.69
CA ALA A 155 -19.20 -0.02 -10.22
C ALA A 155 -19.21 1.34 -10.97
N GLY A 156 -19.46 1.34 -12.28
CA GLY A 156 -19.65 2.55 -13.07
C GLY A 156 -20.80 3.41 -12.58
N PHE A 157 -21.95 2.81 -12.32
CA PHE A 157 -23.14 3.51 -11.80
C PHE A 157 -22.91 4.08 -10.40
N GLU A 158 -22.32 3.30 -9.50
CA GLU A 158 -21.96 3.76 -8.15
C GLU A 158 -20.96 4.93 -8.20
N LYS A 159 -19.97 4.87 -9.10
CA LYS A 159 -19.04 5.98 -9.36
C LYS A 159 -19.75 7.24 -9.87
N GLU A 160 -20.72 7.09 -10.78
CA GLU A 160 -21.54 8.20 -11.26
C GLU A 160 -22.32 8.87 -10.11
N LEU A 161 -22.94 8.07 -9.23
CA LEU A 161 -23.65 8.57 -8.05
C LEU A 161 -22.71 9.28 -7.08
N ARG A 162 -21.54 8.71 -6.83
CA ARG A 162 -20.51 9.28 -5.95
C ARG A 162 -20.01 10.63 -6.47
N GLY A 163 -19.84 10.76 -7.79
CA GLY A 163 -19.44 12.03 -8.41
C GLY A 163 -20.48 13.16 -8.29
N LYS A 164 -21.76 12.81 -8.11
CA LYS A 164 -22.87 13.76 -7.93
C LYS A 164 -23.14 14.09 -6.44
N ALA A 165 -22.50 13.39 -5.51
CA ALA A 165 -22.74 13.52 -4.08
C ALA A 165 -21.53 14.12 -3.36
N ARG A 166 -21.81 14.85 -2.27
CA ARG A 166 -20.76 15.30 -1.35
C ARG A 166 -20.44 14.17 -0.36
N VAL A 167 -19.38 13.42 -0.61
CA VAL A 167 -18.91 12.33 0.27
C VAL A 167 -17.63 12.77 0.96
N ALA A 168 -17.62 12.77 2.30
CA ALA A 168 -16.43 13.03 3.12
C ALA A 168 -16.10 11.79 3.93
N VAL A 169 -15.01 11.11 3.57
CA VAL A 169 -14.48 9.97 4.33
C VAL A 169 -13.54 10.47 5.42
N ARG A 170 -13.76 10.01 6.66
CA ARG A 170 -12.97 10.39 7.84
C ARG A 170 -12.31 9.21 8.53
N LEU A 171 -12.20 8.07 7.84
CA LEU A 171 -11.49 6.90 8.34
C LEU A 171 -9.97 7.17 8.24
N PRO A 172 -9.24 7.32 9.37
CA PRO A 172 -7.82 7.60 9.32
C PRO A 172 -7.05 6.35 8.86
N PRO A 173 -6.17 6.46 7.86
CA PRO A 173 -5.29 5.37 7.48
C PRO A 173 -4.25 5.12 8.58
N PRO A 174 -3.75 3.87 8.72
CA PRO A 174 -2.64 3.58 9.60
C PRO A 174 -1.38 4.33 9.13
N ARG A 175 -0.59 4.78 10.10
CA ARG A 175 0.66 5.50 9.83
C ARG A 175 1.82 4.81 10.53
N ALA A 176 2.91 4.64 9.83
CA ALA A 176 4.18 4.25 10.43
C ALA A 176 4.88 5.49 10.99
N ALA A 177 5.46 5.35 12.16
CA ALA A 177 6.36 6.36 12.71
C ALA A 177 7.76 6.12 12.12
N ILE A 178 8.14 6.96 11.15
CA ILE A 178 9.48 6.93 10.55
C ILE A 178 10.30 8.02 11.22
N VAL A 179 11.38 7.64 11.89
CA VAL A 179 12.34 8.59 12.45
C VAL A 179 13.28 9.03 11.33
N ILE A 180 13.30 10.33 11.03
CA ILE A 180 14.22 10.89 10.05
C ILE A 180 15.54 11.17 10.77
N PRO A 181 16.65 10.47 10.42
CA PRO A 181 17.94 10.70 11.04
C PRO A 181 18.43 12.14 10.80
N ALA A 182 19.12 12.70 11.77
CA ALA A 182 19.77 13.98 11.60
C ALA A 182 20.79 13.90 10.43
N GLY A 183 20.71 14.85 9.50
CA GLY A 183 21.57 14.87 8.31
C GLY A 183 21.14 13.90 7.21
N ALA A 184 19.97 13.25 7.30
CA ALA A 184 19.42 12.45 6.21
C ALA A 184 19.28 13.32 4.95
N PRO A 185 19.69 12.81 3.77
CA PRO A 185 19.58 13.56 2.53
C PRO A 185 18.13 13.93 2.25
N SER A 186 17.87 15.20 2.01
CA SER A 186 16.52 15.66 1.72
C SER A 186 16.51 16.78 0.68
N THR A 187 15.42 16.87 -0.06
CA THR A 187 15.16 17.94 -1.02
C THR A 187 13.75 18.48 -0.84
N GLY A 188 13.51 19.72 -1.22
CA GLY A 188 12.28 20.45 -0.93
C GLY A 188 12.34 21.22 0.41
N PRO A 189 11.35 22.09 0.69
CA PRO A 189 11.35 22.92 1.90
C PRO A 189 11.25 22.07 3.17
N ALA A 190 12.04 22.40 4.19
CA ALA A 190 11.93 21.74 5.50
C ALA A 190 10.58 21.95 6.16
N SER A 191 9.89 23.05 5.82
CA SER A 191 8.54 23.40 6.30
C SER A 191 7.41 22.87 5.42
N ALA A 192 7.71 22.01 4.43
CA ALA A 192 6.69 21.44 3.57
C ALA A 192 5.64 20.66 4.38
N PRO A 193 4.34 20.85 4.10
CA PRO A 193 3.28 20.16 4.83
C PRO A 193 3.28 18.66 4.65
N VAL A 194 3.88 18.16 3.56
CA VAL A 194 3.98 16.75 3.26
C VAL A 194 5.44 16.33 3.18
N THR A 195 5.79 15.30 3.96
CA THR A 195 7.09 14.65 3.88
C THR A 195 6.92 13.27 3.27
N ILE A 196 7.68 13.00 2.22
CA ILE A 196 7.83 11.68 1.63
C ILE A 196 9.17 11.13 2.11
N VAL A 197 9.16 10.00 2.83
CA VAL A 197 10.37 9.25 3.13
C VAL A 197 10.46 8.10 2.14
N GLU A 198 11.53 8.04 1.40
CA GLU A 198 11.83 7.02 0.41
C GLU A 198 12.84 6.03 0.97
N PHE A 199 12.52 4.74 0.94
CA PHE A 199 13.46 3.65 1.14
C PHE A 199 13.83 3.07 -0.21
N THR A 200 15.11 3.13 -0.57
CA THR A 200 15.56 2.77 -1.91
C THR A 200 16.85 1.97 -1.91
N ASP A 201 17.10 1.29 -3.03
CA ASP A 201 18.27 0.47 -3.31
C ASP A 201 18.79 0.81 -4.71
N TYR A 202 20.03 1.23 -4.82
CA TYR A 202 20.65 1.67 -6.07
C TYR A 202 20.86 0.56 -7.11
N GLN A 203 20.79 -0.70 -6.69
CA GLN A 203 20.86 -1.85 -7.62
C GLN A 203 19.48 -2.35 -8.03
N CYS A 204 18.42 -1.89 -7.37
CA CYS A 204 17.05 -2.36 -7.64
C CYS A 204 16.48 -1.76 -8.94
N PRO A 205 16.09 -2.58 -9.94
CA PRO A 205 15.56 -2.08 -11.20
C PRO A 205 14.20 -1.36 -11.05
N TYR A 206 13.45 -1.68 -10.00
CA TYR A 206 12.18 -1.00 -9.69
C TYR A 206 12.43 0.43 -9.17
N CYS A 207 13.52 0.65 -8.39
CA CYS A 207 13.91 1.97 -7.94
C CYS A 207 14.31 2.87 -9.12
N HIS A 208 15.10 2.34 -10.06
CA HIS A 208 15.43 3.06 -11.29
C HIS A 208 14.19 3.51 -12.07
N ARG A 209 13.18 2.63 -12.20
CA ARG A 209 11.94 3.00 -12.88
C ARG A 209 11.08 4.01 -12.13
N ALA A 210 11.13 3.98 -10.81
CA ALA A 210 10.35 4.88 -9.97
C ALA A 210 10.92 6.30 -9.91
N GLN A 211 12.21 6.49 -10.24
CA GLN A 211 12.86 7.80 -10.16
C GLN A 211 12.14 8.87 -10.98
N ALA A 212 11.75 8.57 -12.21
CA ALA A 212 11.03 9.52 -13.05
C ALA A 212 9.68 9.94 -12.45
N VAL A 213 9.01 9.02 -11.77
CA VAL A 213 7.74 9.29 -11.07
C VAL A 213 7.96 10.22 -9.88
N ILE A 214 9.01 10.00 -9.09
CA ILE A 214 9.33 10.85 -7.95
C ILE A 214 9.73 12.26 -8.42
N ASP A 215 10.50 12.36 -9.50
CA ASP A 215 10.86 13.66 -10.09
C ASP A 215 9.60 14.43 -10.54
N GLU A 216 8.63 13.76 -11.15
CA GLU A 216 7.34 14.35 -11.54
C GLU A 216 6.51 14.76 -10.32
N VAL A 217 6.46 13.94 -9.26
CA VAL A 217 5.79 14.27 -8.01
C VAL A 217 6.41 15.53 -7.39
N LEU A 218 7.73 15.61 -7.30
CA LEU A 218 8.42 16.77 -6.75
C LEU A 218 8.18 18.05 -7.58
N GLN A 219 8.10 17.92 -8.90
CA GLN A 219 7.76 19.04 -9.78
C GLN A 219 6.30 19.48 -9.58
N ARG A 220 5.35 18.53 -9.60
CA ARG A 220 3.90 18.79 -9.46
C ARG A 220 3.54 19.42 -8.13
N TYR A 221 4.22 19.00 -7.06
CA TYR A 221 3.99 19.47 -5.69
C TYR A 221 5.12 20.36 -5.17
N SER A 222 5.77 21.11 -6.06
CA SER A 222 6.86 22.03 -5.70
C SER A 222 6.46 22.96 -4.56
N GLY A 223 7.31 23.10 -3.56
CA GLY A 223 7.06 23.88 -2.35
C GLY A 223 6.15 23.23 -1.30
N LYS A 224 5.45 22.14 -1.65
CA LYS A 224 4.48 21.43 -0.78
C LYS A 224 5.00 20.09 -0.27
N VAL A 225 6.01 19.54 -0.90
CA VAL A 225 6.59 18.23 -0.60
C VAL A 225 8.06 18.36 -0.26
N ARG A 226 8.48 17.69 0.80
CA ARG A 226 9.87 17.39 1.14
C ARG A 226 10.11 15.90 0.92
N LEU A 227 11.10 15.55 0.10
CA LEU A 227 11.58 14.17 -0.05
C LEU A 227 12.78 13.94 0.88
N VAL A 228 12.77 12.86 1.61
CA VAL A 228 13.87 12.37 2.45
C VAL A 228 14.28 11.00 1.93
N HIS A 229 15.57 10.81 1.69
CA HIS A 229 16.13 9.55 1.23
C HIS A 229 16.68 8.74 2.42
N LEU A 230 16.33 7.45 2.47
CA LEU A 230 16.89 6.46 3.36
C LEU A 230 17.32 5.22 2.55
N ASP A 231 18.47 4.65 2.91
CA ASP A 231 18.99 3.48 2.24
C ASP A 231 18.31 2.19 2.73
N PHE A 232 17.97 1.32 1.77
CA PHE A 232 17.42 0.00 2.06
C PHE A 232 18.02 -1.05 1.11
N PRO A 233 19.31 -1.37 1.26
CA PRO A 233 19.97 -2.36 0.41
C PRO A 233 19.34 -3.74 0.62
N LEU A 234 18.91 -4.39 -0.47
CA LEU A 234 18.29 -5.71 -0.46
C LEU A 234 19.33 -6.82 -0.38
N ASP A 235 18.96 -7.90 0.32
CA ASP A 235 19.73 -9.14 0.24
C ASP A 235 19.83 -9.61 -1.23
N GLY A 236 21.02 -9.99 -1.67
CA GLY A 236 21.26 -10.39 -3.05
C GLY A 236 21.65 -9.23 -4.00
N HIS A 237 21.69 -8.00 -3.52
CA HIS A 237 22.23 -6.82 -4.24
C HIS A 237 23.61 -6.41 -3.69
N PRO A 238 24.69 -7.07 -4.08
CA PRO A 238 26.02 -6.88 -3.48
C PRO A 238 26.58 -5.47 -3.65
N GLU A 239 26.17 -4.75 -4.71
CA GLU A 239 26.63 -3.40 -4.99
C GLU A 239 25.78 -2.30 -4.36
N ALA A 240 24.65 -2.65 -3.72
CA ALA A 240 23.75 -1.67 -3.13
C ALA A 240 24.38 -0.90 -1.98
N VAL A 241 25.06 -1.58 -1.04
CA VAL A 241 25.76 -0.92 0.08
C VAL A 241 26.92 -0.05 -0.40
N PRO A 242 27.82 -0.51 -1.31
CA PRO A 242 28.86 0.37 -1.90
C PRO A 242 28.28 1.60 -2.60
N ALA A 243 27.19 1.47 -3.35
CA ALA A 243 26.54 2.58 -4.03
C ALA A 243 25.89 3.58 -3.05
N ALA A 244 25.22 3.09 -2.00
CA ALA A 244 24.68 3.92 -0.92
C ALA A 244 25.77 4.71 -0.22
N ARG A 245 26.89 4.07 0.12
CA ARG A 245 28.06 4.70 0.69
C ARG A 245 28.64 5.79 -0.21
N ALA A 246 28.73 5.50 -1.51
CA ALA A 246 29.22 6.46 -2.51
C ALA A 246 28.33 7.71 -2.60
N ALA A 247 26.99 7.55 -2.60
CA ALA A 247 26.07 8.68 -2.59
C ALA A 247 26.25 9.57 -1.35
N ARG A 248 26.43 8.96 -0.17
CA ARG A 248 26.70 9.70 1.07
C ARG A 248 28.04 10.42 1.05
N CYS A 249 29.08 9.80 0.49
CA CYS A 249 30.38 10.43 0.30
C CYS A 249 30.30 11.63 -0.66
N ALA A 250 29.49 11.57 -1.70
CA ALA A 250 29.20 12.71 -2.54
C ALA A 250 28.45 13.82 -1.77
N GLY A 251 27.58 13.41 -0.84
CA GLY A 251 26.85 14.32 0.05
C GLY A 251 27.75 15.17 0.94
N GLU A 252 28.90 14.65 1.41
CA GLU A 252 29.90 15.43 2.16
C GLU A 252 30.50 16.60 1.36
N GLN A 253 30.39 16.50 0.05
CA GLN A 253 30.83 17.56 -0.87
C GLN A 253 29.63 18.34 -1.46
N GLY A 254 28.45 18.23 -0.86
CA GLY A 254 27.23 18.93 -1.26
C GLY A 254 26.59 18.40 -2.55
N LYS A 255 26.97 17.20 -3.01
CA LYS A 255 26.56 16.63 -4.30
C LYS A 255 25.72 15.33 -4.17
N PHE A 256 25.02 15.14 -3.05
CA PHE A 256 24.24 13.92 -2.83
C PHE A 256 23.23 13.70 -3.96
N TRP A 257 22.38 14.68 -4.26
CA TRP A 257 21.27 14.51 -5.20
C TRP A 257 21.74 14.38 -6.66
N GLU A 258 22.83 15.07 -7.04
CA GLU A 258 23.43 14.90 -8.36
C GLU A 258 24.01 13.49 -8.51
N TYR A 259 24.68 12.99 -7.47
CA TYR A 259 25.25 11.65 -7.47
C TYR A 259 24.15 10.58 -7.44
N HIS A 260 23.14 10.74 -6.59
CA HIS A 260 21.94 9.91 -6.52
C HIS A 260 21.30 9.79 -7.90
N ARG A 261 20.99 10.91 -8.58
CA ARG A 261 20.45 10.89 -9.93
C ARG A 261 21.35 10.17 -10.92
N SER A 262 22.66 10.31 -10.81
CA SER A 262 23.59 9.60 -11.70
C SER A 262 23.54 8.09 -11.52
N LEU A 263 23.34 7.61 -10.28
CA LEU A 263 23.15 6.19 -9.98
C LEU A 263 21.81 5.68 -10.53
N MET A 264 20.73 6.41 -10.32
CA MET A 264 19.37 6.03 -10.74
C MET A 264 19.16 6.11 -12.25
N ALA A 265 19.77 7.06 -12.96
CA ALA A 265 19.56 7.26 -14.40
C ALA A 265 20.24 6.20 -15.27
N ARG A 266 21.32 5.59 -14.81
CA ARG A 266 22.09 4.60 -15.57
C ARG A 266 22.45 3.43 -14.68
N PRO A 267 21.68 2.33 -14.72
CA PRO A 267 22.11 1.09 -14.11
C PRO A 267 23.44 0.68 -14.78
N GLY A 268 24.52 0.88 -14.05
CA GLY A 268 25.87 0.45 -14.45
C GLY A 268 26.25 -0.77 -13.64
N THR A 269 27.55 -1.10 -13.67
CA THR A 269 28.10 -2.18 -12.84
C THR A 269 28.07 -1.85 -11.35
N LEU A 270 28.00 -0.55 -10.99
CA LEU A 270 28.09 -0.01 -9.63
C LEU A 270 29.33 -0.47 -8.85
N ASP A 271 30.32 -1.03 -9.56
CA ASP A 271 31.61 -1.39 -8.98
C ASP A 271 32.43 -0.15 -8.60
N ALA A 272 33.52 -0.35 -7.88
CA ALA A 272 34.35 0.74 -7.39
C ALA A 272 34.90 1.67 -8.51
N THR A 273 35.07 1.14 -9.73
CA THR A 273 35.54 1.91 -10.90
C THR A 273 34.43 2.82 -11.42
N ASP A 274 33.22 2.27 -11.57
CA ASP A 274 32.03 3.05 -11.99
C ASP A 274 31.69 4.14 -10.97
N LEU A 275 31.71 3.80 -9.67
CA LEU A 275 31.44 4.77 -8.60
C LEU A 275 32.44 5.94 -8.63
N LYS A 276 33.74 5.67 -8.80
CA LYS A 276 34.77 6.73 -8.92
C LYS A 276 34.61 7.54 -10.22
N ARG A 277 34.28 6.89 -11.32
CA ARG A 277 34.03 7.58 -12.59
C ARG A 277 32.85 8.56 -12.49
N ARG A 278 31.77 8.18 -11.81
CA ARG A 278 30.61 9.06 -11.54
C ARG A 278 31.02 10.26 -10.67
N ALA A 279 31.84 10.01 -9.66
CA ALA A 279 32.38 11.08 -8.80
C ALA A 279 33.23 12.08 -9.60
N ALA A 280 34.06 11.60 -10.52
CA ALA A 280 34.84 12.44 -11.41
C ALA A 280 33.97 13.27 -12.37
N ALA A 281 32.90 12.67 -12.92
CA ALA A 281 31.96 13.36 -13.80
C ALA A 281 31.14 14.47 -13.10
N LEU A 282 31.13 14.50 -11.78
CA LEU A 282 30.47 15.52 -10.95
C LEU A 282 31.52 16.49 -10.29
N ASP A 283 32.73 16.46 -10.74
CA ASP A 283 33.86 17.31 -10.24
C ASP A 283 34.09 17.15 -8.73
N LEU A 284 33.87 15.95 -8.17
CA LEU A 284 34.14 15.67 -6.77
C LEU A 284 35.68 15.57 -6.55
N ARG A 285 36.16 16.03 -5.38
CA ARG A 285 37.53 15.83 -4.95
C ARG A 285 37.79 14.34 -4.79
N GLN A 286 38.54 13.76 -5.75
CA GLN A 286 38.68 12.31 -5.88
C GLN A 286 39.38 11.67 -4.67
N GLY A 287 40.38 12.36 -4.07
CA GLY A 287 41.04 11.88 -2.86
C GLY A 287 40.12 11.75 -1.67
N ASP A 288 39.32 12.80 -1.42
CA ASP A 288 38.35 12.83 -0.31
C ASP A 288 37.26 11.78 -0.53
N PHE A 289 36.76 11.67 -1.77
CA PHE A 289 35.73 10.69 -2.12
C PHE A 289 36.23 9.25 -1.95
N ALA A 290 37.44 8.94 -2.42
CA ALA A 290 38.03 7.61 -2.29
C ALA A 290 38.32 7.26 -0.82
N ALA A 291 38.84 8.20 -0.02
CA ALA A 291 39.04 8.01 1.40
C ALA A 291 37.72 7.77 2.14
N CYS A 292 36.68 8.54 1.81
CA CYS A 292 35.34 8.31 2.35
C CYS A 292 34.80 6.94 1.99
N LEU A 293 34.81 6.56 0.71
CA LEU A 293 34.27 5.30 0.20
C LEU A 293 34.93 4.08 0.87
N SER A 294 36.25 4.15 1.14
CA SER A 294 37.00 3.07 1.79
C SER A 294 36.84 3.03 3.31
N SER A 295 36.34 4.09 3.94
CA SER A 295 36.28 4.21 5.41
C SER A 295 35.15 3.44 6.07
N ASN A 296 34.19 2.95 5.32
CA ASN A 296 32.96 2.27 5.81
C ASN A 296 32.18 3.04 6.88
N ARG A 297 32.43 4.36 7.05
CA ARG A 297 31.85 5.17 8.13
C ARG A 297 30.33 5.31 8.07
N TYR A 298 29.73 5.07 6.90
CA TYR A 298 28.27 5.12 6.70
C TYR A 298 27.58 3.79 6.91
N ASP A 299 28.30 2.67 7.10
CA ASP A 299 27.69 1.33 7.20
C ASP A 299 26.72 1.21 8.36
N SER A 300 27.08 1.77 9.52
CA SER A 300 26.20 1.74 10.69
C SER A 300 24.91 2.52 10.46
N ALA A 301 24.96 3.66 9.74
CA ALA A 301 23.79 4.46 9.39
C ALA A 301 22.92 3.73 8.37
N ILE A 302 23.51 3.17 7.31
CA ILE A 302 22.79 2.36 6.30
C ILE A 302 22.09 1.17 6.97
N GLN A 303 22.79 0.46 7.86
CA GLN A 303 22.19 -0.64 8.60
C GLN A 303 21.09 -0.21 9.57
N ALA A 304 21.19 0.96 10.17
CA ALA A 304 20.14 1.51 11.02
C ALA A 304 18.88 1.86 10.21
N GLU A 305 19.05 2.43 9.02
CA GLU A 305 17.95 2.74 8.11
C GLU A 305 17.30 1.47 7.56
N LEU A 306 18.08 0.45 7.19
CA LEU A 306 17.58 -0.87 6.79
C LEU A 306 16.71 -1.49 7.91
N ARG A 307 17.20 -1.46 9.16
CA ARG A 307 16.40 -1.96 10.30
C ARG A 307 15.12 -1.16 10.47
N GLN A 308 15.20 0.18 10.45
CA GLN A 308 14.03 1.05 10.57
C GLN A 308 12.99 0.78 9.47
N GLY A 309 13.44 0.67 8.21
CA GLY A 309 12.56 0.31 7.09
C GLY A 309 11.89 -1.04 7.30
N SER A 310 12.64 -2.05 7.74
CA SER A 310 12.13 -3.38 8.06
C SER A 310 11.10 -3.32 9.19
N GLU A 311 11.36 -2.59 10.27
CA GLU A 311 10.43 -2.36 11.39
C GLU A 311 9.18 -1.58 10.95
N ALA A 312 9.30 -0.70 9.96
CA ALA A 312 8.18 0.02 9.36
C ALA A 312 7.39 -0.79 8.32
N GLY A 313 7.78 -2.02 8.03
CA GLY A 313 7.06 -2.92 7.12
C GLY A 313 7.58 -2.93 5.69
N VAL A 314 8.72 -2.31 5.42
CA VAL A 314 9.37 -2.40 4.11
C VAL A 314 9.89 -3.82 3.89
N THR A 315 9.41 -4.47 2.84
CA THR A 315 9.83 -5.83 2.43
C THR A 315 10.51 -5.85 1.06
N GLY A 316 10.65 -4.67 0.44
CA GLY A 316 11.27 -4.51 -0.87
C GLY A 316 11.27 -3.04 -1.28
N THR A 317 12.05 -2.72 -2.29
CA THR A 317 12.25 -1.35 -2.77
C THR A 317 11.72 -1.14 -4.19
N PRO A 318 11.30 0.09 -4.53
CA PRO A 318 11.20 1.24 -3.63
C PRO A 318 10.03 1.14 -2.67
N ALA A 319 10.11 1.78 -1.49
CA ALA A 319 8.98 1.98 -0.60
C ALA A 319 8.96 3.44 -0.13
N TYR A 320 7.76 4.01 -0.05
CA TYR A 320 7.58 5.42 0.29
C TYR A 320 6.62 5.55 1.47
N PHE A 321 6.86 6.55 2.31
CA PHE A 321 5.96 6.93 3.39
C PHE A 321 5.59 8.39 3.26
N VAL A 322 4.37 8.66 2.84
CA VAL A 322 3.82 10.02 2.70
C VAL A 322 3.15 10.39 4.03
N ASN A 323 3.79 11.24 4.83
CA ASN A 323 3.37 11.54 6.21
C ASN A 323 3.07 10.25 7.02
N GLY A 324 3.89 9.21 6.84
CA GLY A 324 3.74 7.90 7.49
C GLY A 324 2.77 6.93 6.81
N ARG A 325 2.07 7.32 5.75
CA ARG A 325 1.24 6.42 4.93
C ARG A 325 2.11 5.69 3.90
N MET A 326 2.13 4.37 3.98
CA MET A 326 2.98 3.56 3.11
C MET A 326 2.44 3.44 1.68
N LEU A 327 3.30 3.65 0.71
CA LEU A 327 3.12 3.29 -0.69
C LEU A 327 4.26 2.35 -1.09
N SER A 328 3.95 1.08 -1.33
CA SER A 328 4.95 0.06 -1.66
C SER A 328 5.10 -0.11 -3.18
N GLY A 329 6.34 -0.24 -3.63
CA GLY A 329 6.70 -0.51 -5.02
C GLY A 329 6.67 0.73 -5.93
N ALA A 330 7.03 0.53 -7.19
CA ALA A 330 6.96 1.55 -8.22
C ALA A 330 5.49 1.83 -8.57
N ARG A 331 4.93 2.90 -8.02
CA ARG A 331 3.55 3.35 -8.23
C ARG A 331 3.50 4.49 -9.24
N PRO A 332 2.38 4.66 -9.97
CA PRO A 332 2.19 5.82 -10.84
C PRO A 332 2.00 7.11 -10.05
N VAL A 333 2.21 8.26 -10.69
CA VAL A 333 2.08 9.60 -10.09
C VAL A 333 0.73 9.81 -9.42
N GLU A 334 -0.34 9.27 -10.00
CA GLU A 334 -1.71 9.41 -9.50
C GLU A 334 -1.87 8.79 -8.10
N SER A 335 -1.16 7.69 -7.81
CA SER A 335 -1.19 7.08 -6.46
C SER A 335 -0.54 7.99 -5.41
N PHE A 336 0.53 8.68 -5.77
CA PHE A 336 1.13 9.69 -4.90
C PHE A 336 0.22 10.91 -4.76
N ALA A 337 -0.37 11.38 -5.87
CA ALA A 337 -1.27 12.52 -5.87
C ALA A 337 -2.47 12.31 -4.95
N GLU A 338 -3.12 11.15 -5.01
CA GLU A 338 -4.24 10.81 -4.11
C GLU A 338 -3.86 10.95 -2.63
N VAL A 339 -2.68 10.45 -2.27
CA VAL A 339 -2.21 10.49 -0.89
C VAL A 339 -1.77 11.89 -0.49
N ILE A 340 -0.99 12.58 -1.33
CA ILE A 340 -0.50 13.93 -1.07
C ILE A 340 -1.66 14.91 -0.93
N ASP A 341 -2.63 14.88 -1.85
CA ASP A 341 -3.79 15.78 -1.82
C ASP A 341 -4.65 15.57 -0.58
N ALA A 342 -4.71 14.33 -0.05
CA ALA A 342 -5.39 14.05 1.22
C ALA A 342 -4.63 14.54 2.46
N GLU A 343 -3.31 14.74 2.35
CA GLU A 343 -2.43 15.20 3.44
C GLU A 343 -2.21 16.72 3.42
N LEU A 344 -2.52 17.41 2.32
CA LEU A 344 -2.38 18.86 2.23
C LEU A 344 -3.41 19.56 3.12
N PRO A 345 -3.05 20.65 3.80
CA PRO A 345 -3.99 21.50 4.53
C PRO A 345 -5.09 22.00 3.60
N ARG A 346 -6.32 21.99 4.08
CA ARG A 346 -7.48 22.54 3.37
C ARG A 346 -7.58 24.03 3.58
#